data_88c043c920090433b0497e390a8e9c0b
#
_entry.id   88c043c920090433b0497e390a8e9c0b
#
_cell.length_a   1.000
_cell.length_b   1.000
_cell.length_c   1.000
_cell.angle_alpha   90.00
_cell.angle_beta   90.00
_cell.angle_gamma   90.00
#
_symmetry.space_group_name_H-M   'P 1'
#
loop_
_entity.id
_entity.type
_entity.pdbx_description
1 polymer ?
#
loop_
_entity_poly.entity_id
_entity_poly.type
_entity_poly.pdbx_seq_one_letter_code
_entity_poly.pdbx_strand_id
1 'polypeptide(L)'
;MKFKTIFILSLAFIMSCSKDDSSSSSNSNITSSLTCKIDGTAFSASNIAFQSLSGITLISGTNSTNGLKLIQLSFLDASKGEFDLGTLPSGQYGNNTDLYNTDDFQNAVGKINITINDEKSVQGSFNFDGVNTAGKIVKITDGKFVVKK
;
A
#
# COMPACT_ATOMS: atom_id res chain seq x y z
N MET A 1 -83.94 -3.94 -29.27
CA MET A 1 -82.99 -5.03 -29.06
C MET A 1 -81.65 -4.37 -28.68
N LYS A 2 -81.21 -4.51 -27.45
CA LYS A 2 -80.00 -3.86 -26.93
C LYS A 2 -78.93 -4.91 -26.75
N PHE A 3 -77.89 -4.88 -27.56
CA PHE A 3 -76.71 -5.72 -27.42
C PHE A 3 -75.78 -5.08 -26.41
N LYS A 4 -75.56 -5.75 -25.28
CA LYS A 4 -74.55 -5.40 -24.28
C LYS A 4 -73.20 -6.01 -24.68
N THR A 5 -72.29 -5.19 -25.14
CA THR A 5 -70.90 -5.58 -25.38
C THR A 5 -70.14 -5.64 -24.07
N ILE A 6 -69.74 -6.83 -23.65
CA ILE A 6 -68.88 -7.02 -22.49
C ILE A 6 -67.44 -6.83 -22.91
N PHE A 7 -66.79 -5.80 -22.38
CA PHE A 7 -65.39 -5.51 -22.63
C PHE A 7 -64.57 -6.24 -21.53
N ILE A 8 -63.91 -7.33 -21.93
CA ILE A 8 -62.99 -8.04 -21.01
C ILE A 8 -61.67 -7.33 -21.08
N LEU A 9 -61.36 -6.61 -20.00
CA LEU A 9 -60.07 -5.93 -19.81
C LEU A 9 -59.04 -6.95 -19.32
N SER A 10 -58.20 -7.43 -20.23
CA SER A 10 -57.10 -8.32 -19.95
C SER A 10 -55.96 -7.51 -19.28
N LEU A 11 -55.79 -7.69 -17.96
CA LEU A 11 -54.74 -7.06 -17.19
C LEU A 11 -53.45 -7.90 -17.35
N ALA A 12 -52.57 -7.46 -18.26
CA ALA A 12 -51.25 -8.04 -18.42
C ALA A 12 -50.35 -7.59 -17.27
N PHE A 13 -50.05 -8.50 -16.34
CA PHE A 13 -49.01 -8.31 -15.35
C PHE A 13 -47.64 -8.38 -16.06
N ILE A 14 -47.02 -7.25 -16.31
CA ILE A 14 -45.62 -7.17 -16.63
C ILE A 14 -44.83 -7.33 -15.31
N MET A 15 -44.32 -8.53 -15.05
CA MET A 15 -43.27 -8.74 -14.05
C MET A 15 -42.01 -8.02 -14.51
N SER A 16 -41.84 -6.82 -14.02
CA SER A 16 -40.54 -6.13 -14.06
C SER A 16 -39.59 -6.89 -13.12
N CYS A 17 -38.72 -7.72 -13.70
CA CYS A 17 -37.53 -8.19 -13.03
C CYS A 17 -36.63 -6.96 -12.84
N SER A 18 -36.71 -6.30 -11.71
CA SER A 18 -35.63 -5.44 -11.24
C SER A 18 -34.41 -6.36 -11.01
N LYS A 19 -33.44 -6.25 -11.89
CA LYS A 19 -32.09 -6.70 -11.62
C LYS A 19 -31.60 -5.87 -10.46
N ASP A 20 -31.66 -6.45 -9.27
CA ASP A 20 -30.86 -5.98 -8.15
C ASP A 20 -29.38 -6.14 -8.60
N ASP A 21 -28.80 -5.06 -9.07
CA ASP A 21 -27.37 -4.90 -9.07
C ASP A 21 -26.94 -4.91 -7.59
N SER A 22 -26.84 -6.11 -7.06
CA SER A 22 -26.04 -6.36 -5.87
C SER A 22 -24.61 -5.97 -6.25
N SER A 23 -24.27 -4.71 -6.05
CA SER A 23 -22.89 -4.33 -5.88
C SER A 23 -22.37 -5.13 -4.71
N SER A 24 -21.85 -6.33 -4.99
CA SER A 24 -21.03 -7.07 -4.07
C SER A 24 -19.86 -6.15 -3.77
N SER A 25 -19.95 -5.40 -2.67
CA SER A 25 -18.78 -4.87 -2.01
C SER A 25 -17.96 -6.11 -1.64
N SER A 26 -17.04 -6.47 -2.54
CA SER A 26 -16.01 -7.45 -2.24
C SER A 26 -15.25 -6.87 -1.04
N ASN A 27 -15.55 -7.36 0.15
CA ASN A 27 -14.71 -7.24 1.32
C ASN A 27 -13.44 -8.02 0.98
N SER A 28 -12.60 -7.45 0.11
CA SER A 28 -11.26 -7.95 -0.11
C SER A 28 -10.52 -7.74 1.21
N ASN A 29 -10.33 -8.81 1.97
CA ASN A 29 -9.46 -8.80 3.15
C ASN A 29 -8.06 -8.40 2.66
N ILE A 30 -7.74 -7.11 2.78
CA ILE A 30 -6.41 -6.60 2.48
C ILE A 30 -5.47 -7.20 3.51
N THR A 31 -4.55 -8.04 3.04
CA THR A 31 -3.47 -8.58 3.87
C THR A 31 -2.24 -7.68 3.70
N SER A 32 -1.72 -7.18 4.81
CA SER A 32 -0.50 -6.37 4.78
C SER A 32 0.70 -7.22 4.37
N SER A 33 1.53 -6.68 3.49
CA SER A 33 2.79 -7.28 3.04
C SER A 33 3.83 -6.20 2.77
N LEU A 34 5.10 -6.50 3.06
CA LEU A 34 6.25 -5.68 2.70
C LEU A 34 7.39 -6.60 2.32
N THR A 35 7.87 -6.47 1.10
CA THR A 35 8.94 -7.31 0.54
C THR A 35 9.95 -6.45 -0.21
N CYS A 36 11.21 -6.86 -0.26
CA CYS A 36 12.25 -6.23 -1.07
C CYS A 36 13.44 -7.19 -1.26
N LYS A 37 14.51 -6.69 -1.88
CA LYS A 37 15.84 -7.31 -1.82
C LYS A 37 16.79 -6.37 -1.08
N ILE A 38 17.60 -6.92 -0.19
CA ILE A 38 18.66 -6.25 0.56
C ILE A 38 19.98 -6.78 0.04
N ASP A 39 20.76 -5.97 -0.69
CA ASP A 39 21.97 -6.39 -1.40
C ASP A 39 21.75 -7.68 -2.23
N GLY A 40 20.61 -7.73 -2.96
CA GLY A 40 20.19 -8.87 -3.77
C GLY A 40 19.53 -10.02 -3.02
N THR A 41 19.61 -10.07 -1.68
CA THR A 41 18.98 -11.11 -0.85
C THR A 41 17.53 -10.80 -0.58
N ALA A 42 16.62 -11.74 -0.83
CA ALA A 42 15.19 -11.56 -0.60
C ALA A 42 14.87 -11.30 0.89
N PHE A 43 14.02 -10.31 1.12
CA PHE A 43 13.45 -9.96 2.42
C PHE A 43 11.93 -9.96 2.34
N SER A 44 11.28 -10.52 3.34
CA SER A 44 9.84 -10.43 3.55
C SER A 44 9.59 -10.13 5.01
N ALA A 45 8.85 -9.07 5.31
CA ALA A 45 8.51 -8.73 6.68
C ALA A 45 7.56 -9.78 7.28
N SER A 46 7.84 -10.19 8.51
CA SER A 46 6.95 -11.04 9.31
C SER A 46 5.98 -10.22 10.16
N ASN A 47 6.35 -8.98 10.48
CA ASN A 47 5.49 -8.01 11.17
C ASN A 47 5.52 -6.69 10.41
N ILE A 48 4.36 -6.07 10.26
CA ILE A 48 4.19 -4.79 9.58
C ILE A 48 3.39 -3.86 10.49
N ALA A 49 3.91 -2.65 10.70
CA ALA A 49 3.23 -1.59 11.42
C ALA A 49 2.97 -0.41 10.50
N PHE A 50 1.82 0.22 10.71
CA PHE A 50 1.40 1.46 10.07
C PHE A 50 1.13 2.50 11.16
N GLN A 51 1.63 3.71 10.96
CA GLN A 51 1.34 4.87 11.80
C GLN A 51 1.12 6.09 10.91
N SER A 52 0.18 6.93 11.29
CA SER A 52 0.00 8.25 10.71
C SER A 52 -0.04 9.25 11.87
N LEU A 53 0.91 10.18 11.87
CA LEU A 53 1.05 11.18 12.91
C LEU A 53 1.47 12.51 12.29
N SER A 54 0.72 13.57 12.62
CA SER A 54 1.04 14.95 12.19
C SER A 54 1.21 15.12 10.67
N GLY A 55 0.43 14.38 9.87
CA GLY A 55 0.48 14.43 8.41
C GLY A 55 1.58 13.59 7.77
N ILE A 56 2.27 12.76 8.54
CA ILE A 56 3.30 11.84 8.06
C ILE A 56 2.84 10.39 8.26
N THR A 57 2.86 9.62 7.19
CA THR A 57 2.71 8.17 7.23
C THR A 57 4.06 7.51 7.45
N LEU A 58 4.09 6.57 8.38
CA LEU A 58 5.21 5.69 8.67
C LEU A 58 4.80 4.24 8.47
N ILE A 59 5.50 3.53 7.60
CA ILE A 59 5.35 2.09 7.39
C ILE A 59 6.64 1.42 7.83
N SER A 60 6.56 0.41 8.69
CA SER A 60 7.70 -0.39 9.07
C SER A 60 7.42 -1.88 8.91
N GLY A 61 8.38 -2.60 8.36
CA GLY A 61 8.36 -4.05 8.22
C GLY A 61 9.57 -4.68 8.87
N THR A 62 9.37 -5.65 9.77
CA THR A 62 10.45 -6.34 10.48
C THR A 62 10.45 -7.83 10.18
N ASN A 63 11.64 -8.42 10.20
CA ASN A 63 11.86 -9.87 10.18
C ASN A 63 13.03 -10.21 11.09
N SER A 64 12.87 -11.25 11.93
CA SER A 64 13.86 -11.68 12.92
C SER A 64 14.40 -13.10 12.68
N THR A 65 14.05 -13.75 11.56
CA THR A 65 14.41 -15.15 11.30
C THR A 65 15.93 -15.37 11.26
N ASN A 66 16.68 -14.43 10.71
CA ASN A 66 18.15 -14.45 10.60
C ASN A 66 18.77 -13.18 11.17
N GLY A 67 18.46 -12.85 12.42
CA GLY A 67 18.74 -11.55 13.02
C GLY A 67 17.69 -10.50 12.69
N LEU A 68 17.54 -9.49 13.54
CA LEU A 68 16.57 -8.43 13.32
C LEU A 68 16.92 -7.65 12.07
N LYS A 69 15.97 -7.54 11.15
CA LYS A 69 16.01 -6.64 10.00
C LYS A 69 14.76 -5.78 10.00
N LEU A 70 14.91 -4.51 9.67
CA LEU A 70 13.86 -3.50 9.61
C LEU A 70 13.94 -2.78 8.26
N ILE A 71 12.82 -2.64 7.57
CA ILE A 71 12.63 -1.64 6.51
C ILE A 71 11.60 -0.64 7.02
N GLN A 72 11.90 0.65 6.88
CA GLN A 72 10.99 1.73 7.24
C GLN A 72 10.89 2.73 6.11
N LEU A 73 9.69 3.21 5.84
CA LEU A 73 9.37 4.21 4.83
C LEU A 73 8.58 5.33 5.51
N SER A 74 8.94 6.58 5.25
CA SER A 74 8.21 7.77 5.73
C SER A 74 7.83 8.66 4.56
N PHE A 75 6.60 9.16 4.53
CA PHE A 75 6.11 10.08 3.49
C PHE A 75 4.89 10.87 3.98
N LEU A 76 4.50 11.92 3.25
CA LEU A 76 3.31 12.71 3.59
C LEU A 76 2.03 11.90 3.38
N ASP A 77 1.08 11.99 4.30
CA ASP A 77 -0.16 11.20 4.35
C ASP A 77 -1.00 11.23 3.07
N ALA A 78 -1.06 12.37 2.41
CA ALA A 78 -1.85 12.55 1.18
C ALA A 78 -1.09 12.21 -0.11
N SER A 79 0.15 11.68 -0.01
CA SER A 79 0.99 11.42 -1.17
C SER A 79 0.42 10.34 -2.08
N LYS A 80 0.47 10.60 -3.39
CA LYS A 80 0.20 9.66 -4.48
C LYS A 80 1.12 9.99 -5.64
N GLY A 81 1.71 8.97 -6.28
CA GLY A 81 2.66 9.14 -7.36
C GLY A 81 4.09 8.75 -6.97
N GLU A 82 5.04 9.11 -7.82
CA GLU A 82 6.46 8.82 -7.62
C GLU A 82 7.17 10.04 -6.99
N PHE A 83 8.01 9.75 -5.99
CA PHE A 83 8.79 10.74 -5.25
C PHE A 83 10.22 10.25 -5.07
N ASP A 84 11.17 11.16 -5.17
CA ASP A 84 12.57 10.89 -4.84
C ASP A 84 12.73 10.78 -3.32
N LEU A 85 13.48 9.77 -2.87
CA LEU A 85 13.79 9.58 -1.46
C LEU A 85 14.97 10.45 -1.03
N GLY A 86 14.84 11.03 0.15
CA GLY A 86 15.82 11.87 0.81
C GLY A 86 15.43 12.03 2.28
N THR A 87 15.26 13.27 2.74
CA THR A 87 14.82 13.56 4.11
C THR A 87 13.33 13.24 4.30
N LEU A 88 12.48 13.63 3.35
CA LEU A 88 11.04 13.27 3.34
C LEU A 88 10.48 13.43 1.90
N PRO A 89 10.02 12.36 1.24
CA PRO A 89 9.97 10.98 1.74
C PRO A 89 11.36 10.40 2.03
N SER A 90 11.43 9.46 2.97
CA SER A 90 12.67 8.79 3.33
C SER A 90 12.52 7.27 3.41
N GLY A 91 13.64 6.57 3.22
CA GLY A 91 13.79 5.15 3.40
C GLY A 91 14.87 4.84 4.43
N GLN A 92 14.66 3.79 5.20
CA GLN A 92 15.60 3.33 6.20
C GLN A 92 15.69 1.81 6.21
N TYR A 93 16.89 1.29 6.36
CA TYR A 93 17.15 -0.11 6.65
C TYR A 93 17.93 -0.23 7.95
N GLY A 94 17.47 -1.11 8.82
CA GLY A 94 18.17 -1.47 10.05
C GLY A 94 18.47 -2.97 10.12
N ASN A 95 19.60 -3.31 10.74
CA ASN A 95 19.90 -4.66 11.19
C ASN A 95 20.31 -4.62 12.66
N ASN A 96 20.76 -5.74 13.24
CA ASN A 96 21.10 -5.80 14.67
C ASN A 96 22.10 -4.74 15.14
N THR A 97 22.96 -4.22 14.25
CA THR A 97 24.12 -3.39 14.60
C THR A 97 24.13 -2.04 13.89
N ASP A 98 23.54 -1.96 12.70
CA ASP A 98 23.67 -0.80 11.83
C ASP A 98 22.31 -0.25 11.41
N LEU A 99 22.27 1.05 11.22
CA LEU A 99 21.15 1.79 10.65
C LEU A 99 21.64 2.52 9.40
N TYR A 100 20.90 2.38 8.30
CA TYR A 100 21.20 2.96 7.01
C TYR A 100 20.02 3.84 6.58
N ASN A 101 20.28 5.10 6.25
CA ASN A 101 19.27 6.10 5.95
C ASN A 101 19.46 6.69 4.58
N THR A 102 18.38 7.19 3.98
CA THR A 102 18.42 7.97 2.73
C THR A 102 18.70 9.46 2.97
N ASP A 103 18.41 9.98 4.16
CA ASP A 103 18.57 11.38 4.54
C ASP A 103 20.01 11.83 4.76
N ASP A 104 20.93 10.87 4.93
CA ASP A 104 22.37 11.14 5.06
C ASP A 104 23.05 11.42 3.70
N PHE A 105 22.34 11.28 2.58
CA PHE A 105 22.85 11.61 1.26
C PHE A 105 22.55 13.07 0.86
N GLN A 106 23.47 13.70 0.13
CA GLN A 106 23.26 15.05 -0.42
C GLN A 106 22.32 15.07 -1.65
N ASN A 107 22.12 13.91 -2.29
CA ASN A 107 21.25 13.74 -3.46
C ASN A 107 20.25 12.61 -3.22
N ALA A 108 19.16 12.62 -3.97
CA ALA A 108 18.19 11.54 -3.97
C ALA A 108 18.84 10.20 -4.33
N VAL A 109 18.60 9.19 -3.53
CA VAL A 109 19.25 7.87 -3.61
C VAL A 109 18.24 6.75 -3.81
N GLY A 110 17.09 7.06 -4.35
CA GLY A 110 16.04 6.10 -4.64
C GLY A 110 14.70 6.76 -4.81
N LYS A 111 13.68 5.93 -4.94
CA LYS A 111 12.32 6.37 -5.21
C LYS A 111 11.31 5.59 -4.41
N ILE A 112 10.20 6.25 -4.09
CA ILE A 112 8.96 5.62 -3.65
C ILE A 112 7.85 5.98 -4.62
N ASN A 113 7.06 4.99 -5.05
CA ASN A 113 5.87 5.21 -5.86
C ASN A 113 4.64 4.71 -5.09
N ILE A 114 3.76 5.62 -4.69
CA ILE A 114 2.54 5.34 -3.96
C ILE A 114 1.39 5.26 -4.96
N THR A 115 0.91 4.05 -5.21
CA THR A 115 -0.13 3.76 -6.20
C THR A 115 -1.54 3.86 -5.61
N ILE A 116 -1.71 3.43 -4.36
CA ILE A 116 -2.97 3.54 -3.60
C ILE A 116 -2.67 4.19 -2.26
N ASN A 117 -3.49 5.18 -1.91
CA ASN A 117 -3.50 5.79 -0.59
C ASN A 117 -4.93 6.27 -0.32
N ASP A 118 -5.71 5.43 0.32
CA ASP A 118 -7.11 5.66 0.64
C ASP A 118 -7.39 5.36 2.12
N GLU A 119 -8.65 5.33 2.52
CA GLU A 119 -9.05 5.07 3.91
C GLU A 119 -8.76 3.64 4.38
N LYS A 120 -8.62 2.68 3.45
CA LYS A 120 -8.48 1.25 3.76
C LYS A 120 -7.04 0.77 3.71
N SER A 121 -6.22 1.37 2.82
CA SER A 121 -4.87 0.88 2.56
C SER A 121 -3.95 1.94 1.97
N VAL A 122 -2.67 1.66 2.09
CA VAL A 122 -1.63 2.31 1.32
C VAL A 122 -0.80 1.23 0.62
N GLN A 123 -0.50 1.44 -0.67
CA GLN A 123 0.21 0.47 -1.49
C GLN A 123 1.19 1.16 -2.43
N GLY A 124 2.28 0.48 -2.73
CA GLY A 124 3.28 1.05 -3.61
C GLY A 124 4.52 0.19 -3.77
N SER A 125 5.53 0.81 -4.38
CA SER A 125 6.85 0.23 -4.58
C SER A 125 7.94 1.20 -4.16
N PHE A 126 9.14 0.70 -3.90
CA PHE A 126 10.28 1.51 -3.49
C PHE A 126 11.60 0.85 -3.88
N ASN A 127 12.62 1.67 -4.01
CA ASN A 127 14.03 1.28 -4.05
C ASN A 127 14.86 2.41 -3.44
N PHE A 128 15.98 2.10 -2.80
CA PHE A 128 16.90 3.10 -2.30
C PHE A 128 18.27 2.51 -1.97
N ASP A 129 19.27 3.38 -1.98
CA ASP A 129 20.55 3.14 -1.34
C ASP A 129 20.52 3.83 0.03
N GLY A 130 20.78 3.11 1.09
CA GLY A 130 20.93 3.65 2.44
C GLY A 130 22.40 3.72 2.83
N VAL A 131 22.81 4.74 3.56
CA VAL A 131 24.16 4.89 4.12
C VAL A 131 24.14 4.87 5.65
N ASN A 132 25.14 4.26 6.26
CA ASN A 132 25.32 4.33 7.70
C ASN A 132 26.37 5.40 8.09
N THR A 133 26.54 5.64 9.37
CA THR A 133 27.49 6.63 9.92
C THR A 133 28.96 6.33 9.60
N ALA A 134 29.29 5.09 9.20
CA ALA A 134 30.62 4.69 8.74
C ALA A 134 30.80 4.84 7.23
N GLY A 135 29.79 5.39 6.51
CA GLY A 135 29.82 5.54 5.04
C GLY A 135 29.58 4.25 4.27
N LYS A 136 29.18 3.16 4.93
CA LYS A 136 28.84 1.91 4.26
C LYS A 136 27.46 2.04 3.61
N ILE A 137 27.34 1.55 2.38
CA ILE A 137 26.10 1.59 1.60
C ILE A 137 25.45 0.21 1.58
N VAL A 138 24.13 0.18 1.67
CA VAL A 138 23.27 -0.97 1.42
C VAL A 138 22.31 -0.64 0.26
N LYS A 139 22.05 -1.60 -0.61
CA LYS A 139 21.09 -1.44 -1.72
C LYS A 139 19.78 -2.15 -1.43
N ILE A 140 18.68 -1.39 -1.47
CA ILE A 140 17.32 -1.91 -1.35
C ILE A 140 16.65 -1.82 -2.72
N THR A 141 16.28 -2.98 -3.28
CA THR A 141 15.68 -3.08 -4.62
C THR A 141 14.41 -3.91 -4.61
N ASP A 142 13.60 -3.79 -5.67
CA ASP A 142 12.36 -4.56 -5.88
C ASP A 142 11.38 -4.45 -4.71
N GLY A 143 11.40 -3.33 -4.00
CA GLY A 143 10.54 -3.07 -2.86
C GLY A 143 9.08 -2.93 -3.25
N LYS A 144 8.20 -3.62 -2.50
CA LYS A 144 6.73 -3.52 -2.63
C LYS A 144 6.10 -3.52 -1.26
N PHE A 145 5.04 -2.74 -1.11
CA PHE A 145 4.24 -2.75 0.11
C PHE A 145 2.75 -2.68 -0.19
N VAL A 146 1.99 -3.39 0.61
CA VAL A 146 0.54 -3.29 0.78
C VAL A 146 0.32 -3.23 2.27
N VAL A 147 -0.29 -2.16 2.77
CA VAL A 147 -0.52 -1.99 4.20
C VAL A 147 -1.95 -1.57 4.46
N LYS A 148 -2.63 -2.32 5.29
CA LYS A 148 -3.97 -1.98 5.78
C LYS A 148 -3.85 -0.87 6.82
N LYS A 149 -4.73 0.12 6.72
CA LYS A 149 -4.90 1.21 7.69
C LYS A 149 -5.85 0.83 8.82
#